data_8e8a488815038022c2110f6dfbea0b05
#
_entry.id   8e8a488815038022c2110f6dfbea0b05
#
_cell.length_a   1.000
_cell.length_b   1.000
_cell.length_c   1.000
_cell.angle_alpha   90.00
_cell.angle_beta   90.00
_cell.angle_gamma   90.00
#
_symmetry.space_group_name_H-M   'P 1'
#
loop_
_entity.id
_entity.type
_entity.pdbx_description
1 polymer ?
#
loop_
_entity_poly.entity_id
_entity_poly.type
_entity_poly.pdbx_seq_one_letter_code
_entity_poly.pdbx_strand_id
1 'polypeptide(L)'
;MTRPHRLAAGMIVLAVVAAACAPQATPSPTAETGRVATVQSRGELICGVNGGLPGFSFLEEGTGTWSGFDVDFCRAIAAAVLGDASKVQYRALTADDRGPALQTGEIDVLIRNTTWTVTRDTRWGLFGPTTFYDGQGMMVRTSLGATSLSDLASATICVQSGTTTELNLTDQMRANGVDFSPQVFSDIDATYAAYAEGRCDAVTSDRSQLVARRTTLTNPGEHVLMDVVMSKEPLGPVVPLGDDAWFNVVKWVVFATFEAEEQGITQANVAQTAATSDNPVVRRLLGAEPPDSLLGLGDDWVVKVISAVGNYAEIYDRNLGPGTPFDLDRGPNRQWTDGGLLYAPPYR
;
A
#
# COMPACT_ATOMS: atom_id res chain seq x y z
N MET A 1 50.02 -45.70 77.37
CA MET A 1 49.13 -44.60 77.05
C MET A 1 48.32 -45.00 75.79
N THR A 2 47.22 -45.66 75.97
CA THR A 2 46.49 -46.38 74.95
C THR A 2 45.09 -45.77 74.79
N ARG A 3 44.75 -45.38 73.59
CA ARG A 3 43.38 -44.95 73.23
C ARG A 3 42.62 -46.13 72.65
N PRO A 4 41.37 -46.34 72.99
CA PRO A 4 40.48 -47.29 72.26
C PRO A 4 39.65 -46.63 71.17
N HIS A 5 39.55 -47.32 70.07
CA HIS A 5 38.67 -47.01 68.96
C HIS A 5 37.22 -47.34 69.25
N ARG A 6 36.33 -46.43 68.92
CA ARG A 6 34.85 -46.78 68.88
C ARG A 6 34.41 -46.75 67.43
N LEU A 7 33.92 -47.86 66.94
CA LEU A 7 33.20 -48.03 65.72
C LEU A 7 31.80 -47.48 65.88
N ALA A 8 31.36 -46.57 64.98
CA ALA A 8 30.02 -46.15 64.83
C ALA A 8 29.41 -46.76 63.60
N ALA A 9 28.35 -47.58 63.76
CA ALA A 9 27.59 -48.17 62.69
C ALA A 9 26.67 -47.13 62.04
N GLY A 10 26.86 -46.89 60.76
CA GLY A 10 25.98 -45.99 59.99
C GLY A 10 24.78 -46.75 59.42
N MET A 11 23.60 -46.29 59.77
CA MET A 11 22.34 -46.80 59.29
C MET A 11 21.99 -46.06 57.97
N ILE A 12 22.00 -46.81 56.85
CA ILE A 12 21.62 -46.28 55.53
C ILE A 12 20.05 -46.28 55.46
N VAL A 13 19.47 -45.10 55.42
CA VAL A 13 18.05 -44.90 55.16
C VAL A 13 17.84 -44.80 53.66
N LEU A 14 17.20 -45.76 53.07
CA LEU A 14 16.84 -45.78 51.65
C LEU A 14 15.59 -44.90 51.45
N ALA A 15 15.74 -43.71 50.93
CA ALA A 15 14.63 -42.81 50.56
C ALA A 15 14.06 -43.21 49.19
N VAL A 16 12.88 -43.78 49.14
CA VAL A 16 12.15 -44.05 47.93
C VAL A 16 11.54 -42.75 47.43
N VAL A 17 12.07 -42.21 46.33
CA VAL A 17 11.49 -41.06 45.63
C VAL A 17 10.34 -41.54 44.78
N ALA A 18 9.12 -41.28 45.20
CA ALA A 18 7.91 -41.46 44.41
C ALA A 18 7.86 -40.30 43.36
N ALA A 19 8.23 -40.58 42.11
CA ALA A 19 8.02 -39.68 40.99
C ALA A 19 6.52 -39.55 40.71
N ALA A 20 5.92 -38.46 41.20
CA ALA A 20 4.55 -38.07 40.87
C ALA A 20 4.54 -37.61 39.38
N CYS A 21 3.88 -38.40 38.51
CA CYS A 21 3.48 -37.96 37.18
C CYS A 21 2.46 -36.84 37.33
N ALA A 22 2.92 -35.57 37.35
CA ALA A 22 2.07 -34.43 37.09
C ALA A 22 1.62 -34.43 35.63
N PRO A 23 0.34 -34.30 35.29
CA PRO A 23 -0.08 -34.10 33.92
C PRO A 23 0.59 -32.84 33.39
N GLN A 24 1.41 -32.97 32.31
CA GLN A 24 1.88 -31.82 31.57
C GLN A 24 0.66 -31.04 31.08
N ALA A 25 0.50 -29.82 31.57
CA ALA A 25 -0.44 -28.87 31.00
C ALA A 25 -0.09 -28.73 29.52
N THR A 26 -0.99 -29.16 28.65
CA THR A 26 -0.95 -28.84 27.22
C THR A 26 -0.83 -27.31 27.14
N PRO A 27 0.17 -26.74 26.43
CA PRO A 27 0.21 -25.31 26.24
C PRO A 27 -1.12 -24.89 25.61
N SER A 28 -1.85 -24.00 26.28
CA SER A 28 -2.97 -23.29 25.66
C SER A 28 -2.48 -22.71 24.34
N PRO A 29 -3.27 -22.79 23.26
CA PRO A 29 -2.88 -22.13 22.03
C PRO A 29 -2.59 -20.67 22.38
N THR A 30 -1.35 -20.25 22.18
CA THR A 30 -0.95 -18.85 22.24
C THR A 30 -1.89 -18.13 21.29
N ALA A 31 -2.67 -17.18 21.80
CA ALA A 31 -3.49 -16.33 20.96
C ALA A 31 -2.57 -15.82 19.82
N GLU A 32 -3.00 -16.00 18.58
CA GLU A 32 -2.28 -15.48 17.43
C GLU A 32 -2.09 -13.98 17.66
N THR A 33 -0.84 -13.56 17.90
CA THR A 33 -0.50 -12.18 18.25
C THR A 33 -0.20 -11.34 17.00
N GLY A 34 -0.50 -11.84 15.81
CA GLY A 34 -0.27 -11.18 14.53
C GLY A 34 -1.29 -10.07 14.22
N ARG A 35 -0.98 -9.26 13.25
CA ARG A 35 -1.83 -8.13 12.81
C ARG A 35 -3.19 -8.62 12.27
N VAL A 36 -3.24 -9.77 11.61
CA VAL A 36 -4.50 -10.39 11.17
C VAL A 36 -5.47 -10.54 12.34
N ALA A 37 -5.03 -11.20 13.42
CA ALA A 37 -5.85 -11.39 14.61
C ALA A 37 -6.21 -10.06 15.28
N THR A 38 -5.31 -9.09 15.29
CA THR A 38 -5.56 -7.74 15.83
C THR A 38 -6.67 -7.02 15.05
N VAL A 39 -6.61 -7.01 13.73
CA VAL A 39 -7.61 -6.39 12.85
C VAL A 39 -8.97 -7.10 13.00
N GLN A 40 -8.97 -8.43 12.98
CA GLN A 40 -10.19 -9.23 13.18
C GLN A 40 -10.83 -8.99 14.56
N SER A 41 -10.03 -8.97 15.61
CA SER A 41 -10.51 -8.71 17.00
C SER A 41 -11.06 -7.29 17.17
N ARG A 42 -10.44 -6.30 16.53
CA ARG A 42 -10.91 -4.91 16.53
C ARG A 42 -12.17 -4.73 15.68
N GLY A 43 -12.34 -5.56 14.64
CA GLY A 43 -13.45 -5.47 13.69
C GLY A 43 -13.33 -4.32 12.69
N GLU A 44 -12.14 -3.74 12.55
CA GLU A 44 -11.86 -2.60 11.68
C GLU A 44 -10.40 -2.58 11.25
N LEU A 45 -10.15 -2.22 9.97
CA LEU A 45 -8.82 -1.98 9.41
C LEU A 45 -8.46 -0.50 9.56
N ILE A 46 -7.27 -0.17 10.08
CA ILE A 46 -6.76 1.21 10.08
C ILE A 46 -5.81 1.37 8.90
N CYS A 47 -6.24 2.15 7.90
CA CYS A 47 -5.50 2.36 6.65
C CYS A 47 -4.96 3.80 6.58
N GLY A 48 -3.64 3.95 6.43
CA GLY A 48 -2.99 5.24 6.20
C GLY A 48 -3.12 5.65 4.74
N VAL A 49 -3.67 6.84 4.49
CA VAL A 49 -3.99 7.39 3.17
C VAL A 49 -3.55 8.85 3.02
N ASN A 50 -3.67 9.43 1.82
CA ASN A 50 -3.31 10.83 1.58
C ASN A 50 -4.35 11.82 2.15
N GLY A 51 -5.59 11.68 1.72
CA GLY A 51 -6.68 12.59 2.09
C GLY A 51 -6.90 13.76 1.13
N GLY A 52 -5.84 14.31 0.55
CA GLY A 52 -5.90 15.47 -0.36
C GLY A 52 -5.59 15.13 -1.84
N LEU A 53 -5.61 13.87 -2.26
CA LEU A 53 -5.26 13.47 -3.63
C LEU A 53 -6.45 12.87 -4.37
N PRO A 54 -7.18 13.67 -5.18
CA PRO A 54 -8.29 13.17 -5.99
C PRO A 54 -7.87 11.99 -6.89
N GLY A 55 -8.75 11.02 -7.06
CA GLY A 55 -8.48 9.81 -7.82
C GLY A 55 -7.69 8.72 -7.08
N PHE A 56 -6.85 9.06 -6.11
CA PHE A 56 -6.08 8.10 -5.30
C PHE A 56 -6.66 7.93 -3.89
N SER A 57 -6.58 8.96 -3.06
CA SER A 57 -7.24 8.97 -1.76
C SER A 57 -7.67 10.39 -1.41
N PHE A 58 -8.95 10.60 -1.43
CA PHE A 58 -9.58 11.91 -1.27
C PHE A 58 -10.72 11.86 -0.27
N LEU A 59 -10.72 12.79 0.68
CA LEU A 59 -11.80 13.02 1.61
C LEU A 59 -12.69 14.14 1.10
N GLU A 60 -13.92 13.84 0.77
CA GLU A 60 -14.95 14.82 0.43
C GLU A 60 -15.39 15.54 1.71
N GLU A 61 -14.93 16.74 1.93
CA GLU A 61 -15.18 17.50 3.18
C GLU A 61 -16.67 17.68 3.50
N GLY A 62 -17.52 17.85 2.47
CA GLY A 62 -18.95 18.08 2.65
C GLY A 62 -19.74 16.84 3.11
N THR A 63 -19.27 15.64 2.77
CA THR A 63 -19.94 14.37 3.05
C THR A 63 -19.17 13.46 4.00
N GLY A 64 -17.89 13.72 4.20
CA GLY A 64 -16.99 12.83 4.94
C GLY A 64 -16.70 11.51 4.20
N THR A 65 -17.01 11.43 2.89
CA THR A 65 -16.84 10.23 2.08
C THR A 65 -15.42 10.13 1.56
N TRP A 66 -14.83 8.95 1.74
CA TRP A 66 -13.52 8.62 1.17
C TRP A 66 -13.68 7.95 -0.19
N SER A 67 -12.84 8.34 -1.15
CA SER A 67 -12.85 7.77 -2.51
C SER A 67 -11.45 7.71 -3.10
N GLY A 68 -11.26 6.84 -4.09
CA GLY A 68 -10.05 6.76 -4.89
C GLY A 68 -9.44 5.36 -4.94
N PHE A 69 -8.44 5.23 -5.78
CA PHE A 69 -7.71 4.01 -6.09
C PHE A 69 -7.08 3.37 -4.84
N ASP A 70 -6.35 4.15 -4.04
CA ASP A 70 -5.73 3.69 -2.78
C ASP A 70 -6.80 3.30 -1.75
N VAL A 71 -7.92 4.04 -1.71
CA VAL A 71 -9.08 3.76 -0.83
C VAL A 71 -9.71 2.41 -1.18
N ASP A 72 -9.83 2.08 -2.46
CA ASP A 72 -10.39 0.80 -2.89
C ASP A 72 -9.47 -0.38 -2.52
N PHE A 73 -8.15 -0.22 -2.51
CA PHE A 73 -7.25 -1.25 -1.97
C PHE A 73 -7.37 -1.40 -0.45
N CYS A 74 -7.59 -0.32 0.31
CA CYS A 74 -7.92 -0.45 1.75
C CYS A 74 -9.21 -1.26 1.93
N ARG A 75 -10.25 -0.98 1.14
CA ARG A 75 -11.53 -1.72 1.14
C ARG A 75 -11.36 -3.18 0.75
N ALA A 76 -10.50 -3.47 -0.24
CA ALA A 76 -10.16 -4.83 -0.64
C ALA A 76 -9.59 -5.66 0.52
N ILE A 77 -8.65 -5.08 1.28
CA ILE A 77 -8.06 -5.73 2.45
C ILE A 77 -9.11 -5.94 3.55
N ALA A 78 -9.95 -4.94 3.83
CA ALA A 78 -11.03 -5.08 4.81
C ALA A 78 -12.05 -6.16 4.39
N ALA A 79 -12.43 -6.23 3.11
CA ALA A 79 -13.28 -7.27 2.58
C ALA A 79 -12.68 -8.67 2.76
N ALA A 80 -11.37 -8.83 2.51
CA ALA A 80 -10.68 -10.10 2.69
C ALA A 80 -10.62 -10.55 4.16
N VAL A 81 -10.26 -9.63 5.07
CA VAL A 81 -9.95 -9.95 6.49
C VAL A 81 -11.19 -9.97 7.36
N LEU A 82 -12.15 -9.06 7.10
CA LEU A 82 -13.34 -8.83 7.92
C LEU A 82 -14.63 -9.25 7.23
N GLY A 83 -14.58 -9.58 5.93
CA GLY A 83 -15.77 -9.89 5.13
C GLY A 83 -16.62 -8.66 4.79
N ASP A 84 -16.18 -7.45 5.11
CA ASP A 84 -16.93 -6.20 4.92
C ASP A 84 -15.96 -5.06 4.53
N ALA A 85 -16.07 -4.57 3.30
CA ALA A 85 -15.27 -3.48 2.75
C ALA A 85 -15.51 -2.12 3.42
N SER A 86 -16.61 -1.96 4.16
CA SER A 86 -16.92 -0.72 4.89
C SER A 86 -16.17 -0.59 6.22
N LYS A 87 -15.54 -1.66 6.69
CA LYS A 87 -14.83 -1.74 7.98
C LYS A 87 -13.41 -1.18 7.88
N VAL A 88 -13.29 0.07 7.45
CA VAL A 88 -12.02 0.78 7.32
C VAL A 88 -12.08 2.11 8.05
N GLN A 89 -11.15 2.31 8.97
CA GLN A 89 -10.80 3.61 9.53
C GLN A 89 -9.66 4.20 8.70
N TYR A 90 -9.90 5.31 8.04
CA TYR A 90 -8.87 6.02 7.27
C TYR A 90 -8.12 7.03 8.14
N ARG A 91 -6.78 7.04 8.00
CA ARG A 91 -5.89 8.01 8.63
C ARG A 91 -5.21 8.83 7.55
N ALA A 92 -5.63 10.09 7.40
CA ALA A 92 -4.93 11.03 6.55
C ALA A 92 -3.53 11.33 7.13
N LEU A 93 -2.49 11.15 6.31
CA LEU A 93 -1.10 11.34 6.70
C LEU A 93 -0.41 12.32 5.75
N THR A 94 0.45 13.16 6.28
CA THR A 94 1.41 13.91 5.45
C THR A 94 2.45 12.95 4.84
N ALA A 95 3.30 13.45 3.95
CA ALA A 95 4.36 12.63 3.38
C ALA A 95 5.41 12.22 4.44
N ASP A 96 5.68 13.07 5.41
CA ASP A 96 6.65 12.84 6.49
C ASP A 96 6.11 11.87 7.56
N ASP A 97 4.80 11.83 7.81
CA ASP A 97 4.19 11.01 8.86
C ASP A 97 4.08 9.53 8.50
N ARG A 98 4.22 9.15 7.21
CA ARG A 98 4.00 7.78 6.70
C ARG A 98 4.81 6.72 7.43
N GLY A 99 6.13 6.91 7.49
CA GLY A 99 7.04 5.98 8.15
C GLY A 99 6.77 5.86 9.65
N PRO A 100 6.74 6.97 10.39
CA PRO A 100 6.41 6.95 11.82
C PRO A 100 5.08 6.28 12.15
N ALA A 101 3.99 6.60 11.44
CA ALA A 101 2.67 6.01 11.70
C ALA A 101 2.65 4.49 11.51
N LEU A 102 3.38 3.99 10.50
CA LEU A 102 3.52 2.55 10.27
C LEU A 102 4.37 1.87 11.36
N GLN A 103 5.50 2.47 11.72
CA GLN A 103 6.45 1.92 12.70
C GLN A 103 5.88 1.89 14.13
N THR A 104 5.06 2.87 14.49
CA THR A 104 4.41 2.92 15.82
C THR A 104 3.16 2.05 15.91
N GLY A 105 2.68 1.51 14.79
CA GLY A 105 1.44 0.73 14.72
C GLY A 105 0.18 1.59 14.81
N GLU A 106 0.27 2.89 14.56
CA GLU A 106 -0.88 3.78 14.43
C GLU A 106 -1.80 3.34 13.28
N ILE A 107 -1.22 2.76 12.23
CA ILE A 107 -1.92 2.18 11.08
C ILE A 107 -1.53 0.72 10.90
N ASP A 108 -2.43 -0.08 10.33
CA ASP A 108 -2.19 -1.48 10.01
C ASP A 108 -1.50 -1.64 8.65
N VAL A 109 -1.82 -0.76 7.72
CA VAL A 109 -1.29 -0.73 6.35
C VAL A 109 -1.26 0.72 5.86
N LEU A 110 -0.23 1.04 5.10
CA LEU A 110 -0.11 2.32 4.41
C LEU A 110 -0.40 2.12 2.92
N ILE A 111 -1.43 2.77 2.39
CA ILE A 111 -1.76 2.82 0.96
C ILE A 111 -1.96 4.28 0.59
N ARG A 112 -0.86 4.95 0.22
CA ARG A 112 -0.80 6.39 0.08
C ARG A 112 0.21 6.79 -0.98
N ASN A 113 -0.07 6.48 -2.25
CA ASN A 113 0.85 6.80 -3.34
C ASN A 113 2.34 6.77 -2.89
N THR A 114 2.75 5.65 -2.28
CA THR A 114 4.06 5.52 -1.63
C THR A 114 5.01 4.75 -2.52
N THR A 115 6.05 5.44 -2.99
CA THR A 115 7.09 4.86 -3.84
C THR A 115 7.93 3.84 -3.08
N TRP A 116 8.08 2.66 -3.63
CA TRP A 116 8.97 1.62 -3.14
C TRP A 116 10.42 2.02 -3.38
N THR A 117 11.17 2.21 -2.31
CA THR A 117 12.61 2.49 -2.34
C THR A 117 13.32 1.59 -1.35
N VAL A 118 14.62 1.32 -1.59
CA VAL A 118 15.43 0.51 -0.66
C VAL A 118 15.40 1.07 0.76
N THR A 119 15.43 2.40 0.91
CA THR A 119 15.41 3.04 2.23
C THR A 119 14.09 2.84 2.96
N ARG A 120 12.96 2.99 2.26
CA ARG A 120 11.62 2.80 2.85
C ARG A 120 11.35 1.34 3.15
N ASP A 121 11.69 0.44 2.23
CA ASP A 121 11.52 -1.00 2.37
C ASP A 121 12.28 -1.58 3.58
N THR A 122 13.50 -1.08 3.81
CA THR A 122 14.33 -1.57 4.91
C THR A 122 14.10 -0.87 6.25
N ARG A 123 13.46 0.31 6.26
CA ARG A 123 13.27 1.11 7.48
C ARG A 123 11.83 1.27 7.91
N TRP A 124 10.89 1.44 6.98
CA TRP A 124 9.49 1.70 7.32
C TRP A 124 8.69 0.41 7.45
N GLY A 125 8.79 -0.48 6.45
CA GLY A 125 7.99 -1.69 6.36
C GLY A 125 8.18 -2.39 5.03
N LEU A 126 7.59 -3.58 4.90
CA LEU A 126 7.64 -4.40 3.69
C LEU A 126 6.66 -3.85 2.65
N PHE A 127 7.17 -3.62 1.44
CA PHE A 127 6.32 -3.25 0.30
C PHE A 127 5.66 -4.48 -0.30
N GLY A 128 4.34 -4.42 -0.45
CA GLY A 128 3.57 -5.36 -1.26
C GLY A 128 3.80 -5.16 -2.76
N PRO A 129 3.03 -5.85 -3.62
CA PRO A 129 3.13 -5.66 -5.07
C PRO A 129 2.86 -4.21 -5.45
N THR A 130 3.58 -3.74 -6.47
CA THR A 130 3.34 -2.40 -7.03
C THR A 130 1.92 -2.34 -7.59
N THR A 131 1.11 -1.45 -7.01
CA THR A 131 -0.27 -1.22 -7.46
C THR A 131 -0.35 -0.18 -8.56
N PHE A 132 0.63 0.74 -8.63
CA PHE A 132 0.66 1.77 -9.67
C PHE A 132 2.10 2.09 -10.07
N TYR A 133 2.42 1.88 -11.34
CA TYR A 133 3.70 2.26 -11.94
C TYR A 133 3.61 3.69 -12.46
N ASP A 134 4.35 4.60 -11.83
CA ASP A 134 4.39 6.02 -12.14
C ASP A 134 5.82 6.50 -12.44
N GLY A 135 5.95 7.76 -12.68
CA GLY A 135 7.20 8.50 -12.82
C GLY A 135 7.03 9.93 -12.33
N GLN A 136 8.12 10.56 -11.91
CA GLN A 136 8.10 11.98 -11.57
C GLN A 136 8.03 12.84 -12.82
N GLY A 137 7.18 13.87 -12.78
CA GLY A 137 7.02 14.87 -13.82
C GLY A 137 7.21 16.29 -13.31
N MET A 138 6.98 17.23 -14.23
CA MET A 138 6.99 18.66 -13.96
C MET A 138 5.74 19.28 -14.59
N MET A 139 5.05 20.14 -13.84
CA MET A 139 3.93 20.95 -14.35
C MET A 139 4.29 22.42 -14.31
N VAL A 140 4.00 23.11 -15.39
CA VAL A 140 4.25 24.54 -15.57
C VAL A 140 3.02 25.24 -16.13
N ARG A 141 2.96 26.57 -16.01
CA ARG A 141 1.98 27.34 -16.76
C ARG A 141 2.33 27.32 -18.25
N THR A 142 1.34 27.20 -19.11
CA THR A 142 1.50 27.24 -20.58
C THR A 142 2.22 28.51 -21.02
N SER A 143 1.98 29.64 -20.35
CA SER A 143 2.62 30.93 -20.62
C SER A 143 4.13 30.94 -20.39
N LEU A 144 4.68 30.00 -19.59
CA LEU A 144 6.13 29.89 -19.39
C LEU A 144 6.84 29.36 -20.64
N GLY A 145 6.15 28.52 -21.45
CA GLY A 145 6.70 27.94 -22.69
C GLY A 145 7.83 26.94 -22.49
N ALA A 146 8.07 26.49 -21.24
CA ALA A 146 9.12 25.51 -20.94
C ALA A 146 8.76 24.13 -21.47
N THR A 147 9.69 23.47 -22.16
CA THR A 147 9.53 22.13 -22.74
C THR A 147 10.59 21.13 -22.26
N SER A 148 11.69 21.63 -21.68
CA SER A 148 12.80 20.84 -21.14
C SER A 148 13.21 21.34 -19.75
N LEU A 149 13.93 20.52 -18.98
CA LEU A 149 14.46 20.95 -17.68
C LEU A 149 15.39 22.15 -17.80
N SER A 150 16.12 22.29 -18.91
CA SER A 150 17.01 23.43 -19.16
C SER A 150 16.25 24.78 -19.25
N ASP A 151 15.00 24.77 -19.65
CA ASP A 151 14.16 25.96 -19.74
C ASP A 151 13.74 26.46 -18.35
N LEU A 152 13.97 25.66 -17.30
CA LEU A 152 13.69 25.99 -15.90
C LEU A 152 14.92 26.57 -15.16
N ALA A 153 15.93 27.03 -15.90
CA ALA A 153 17.10 27.69 -15.31
C ALA A 153 16.67 28.94 -14.51
N SER A 154 17.10 29.00 -13.26
CA SER A 154 16.72 30.02 -12.26
C SER A 154 15.24 30.01 -11.83
N ALA A 155 14.45 29.01 -12.27
CA ALA A 155 13.05 28.89 -11.88
C ALA A 155 12.89 28.53 -10.40
N THR A 156 11.79 29.00 -9.82
CA THR A 156 11.33 28.58 -8.51
C THR A 156 10.41 27.37 -8.66
N ILE A 157 10.74 26.24 -8.01
CA ILE A 157 10.01 24.98 -8.16
C ILE A 157 9.41 24.55 -6.83
N CYS A 158 8.08 24.44 -6.76
CA CYS A 158 7.37 23.92 -5.61
C CYS A 158 7.48 22.38 -5.55
N VAL A 159 7.75 21.86 -4.35
CA VAL A 159 7.83 20.41 -4.08
C VAL A 159 7.41 20.12 -2.64
N GLN A 160 6.86 18.92 -2.40
CA GLN A 160 6.48 18.48 -1.05
C GLN A 160 7.65 17.77 -0.35
N SER A 161 7.91 18.12 0.93
CA SER A 161 8.93 17.47 1.76
C SER A 161 8.61 15.99 2.03
N GLY A 162 9.64 15.20 2.38
CA GLY A 162 9.50 13.78 2.71
C GLY A 162 9.16 12.89 1.53
N THR A 163 9.30 13.40 0.30
CA THR A 163 8.99 12.68 -0.92
C THR A 163 10.25 12.25 -1.67
N THR A 164 10.14 11.20 -2.51
CA THR A 164 11.16 10.85 -3.51
C THR A 164 11.35 11.98 -4.52
N THR A 165 10.26 12.68 -4.84
CA THR A 165 10.25 13.75 -5.84
C THR A 165 11.04 14.98 -5.38
N GLU A 166 11.12 15.25 -4.07
CA GLU A 166 12.02 16.29 -3.52
C GLU A 166 13.49 15.93 -3.76
N LEU A 167 13.87 14.67 -3.48
CA LEU A 167 15.26 14.20 -3.66
C LEU A 167 15.63 14.15 -5.14
N ASN A 168 14.77 13.55 -5.96
CA ASN A 168 14.98 13.43 -7.41
C ASN A 168 15.04 14.79 -8.11
N LEU A 169 14.27 15.79 -7.65
CA LEU A 169 14.35 17.14 -8.21
C LEU A 169 15.79 17.65 -8.15
N THR A 170 16.41 17.61 -6.98
CA THR A 170 17.78 18.05 -6.80
C THR A 170 18.77 17.29 -7.68
N ASP A 171 18.63 15.97 -7.74
CA ASP A 171 19.51 15.11 -8.50
C ASP A 171 19.39 15.35 -10.01
N GLN A 172 18.17 15.46 -10.52
CA GLN A 172 17.90 15.67 -11.94
C GLN A 172 18.33 17.07 -12.41
N MET A 173 18.04 18.11 -11.65
CA MET A 173 18.46 19.45 -12.01
C MET A 173 19.98 19.57 -12.02
N ARG A 174 20.67 18.98 -11.03
CA ARG A 174 22.13 18.93 -10.99
C ARG A 174 22.71 18.16 -12.17
N ALA A 175 22.15 16.97 -12.48
CA ALA A 175 22.60 16.13 -13.59
C ALA A 175 22.48 16.83 -14.95
N ASN A 176 21.51 17.71 -15.10
CA ASN A 176 21.30 18.51 -16.31
C ASN A 176 22.01 19.87 -16.28
N GLY A 177 22.76 20.19 -15.21
CA GLY A 177 23.47 21.46 -15.07
C GLY A 177 22.53 22.67 -14.95
N VAL A 178 21.35 22.50 -14.37
CA VAL A 178 20.32 23.53 -14.26
C VAL A 178 20.27 24.05 -12.82
N ASP A 179 20.56 25.32 -12.64
CA ASP A 179 20.37 26.01 -11.37
C ASP A 179 18.88 26.37 -11.18
N PHE A 180 18.35 26.16 -9.99
CA PHE A 180 16.95 26.41 -9.63
C PHE A 180 16.80 26.75 -8.15
N SER A 181 15.62 27.22 -7.75
CA SER A 181 15.28 27.53 -6.35
C SER A 181 14.13 26.65 -5.87
N PRO A 182 14.36 25.63 -5.02
CA PRO A 182 13.28 24.80 -4.49
C PRO A 182 12.47 25.57 -3.43
N GLN A 183 11.14 25.47 -3.50
CA GLN A 183 10.22 25.87 -2.45
C GLN A 183 9.56 24.63 -1.88
N VAL A 184 9.95 24.27 -0.66
CA VAL A 184 9.57 23.03 0.00
C VAL A 184 8.42 23.28 0.97
N PHE A 185 7.36 22.46 0.88
CA PHE A 185 6.18 22.50 1.75
C PHE A 185 5.92 21.14 2.35
N SER A 186 5.50 21.07 3.61
CA SER A 186 5.14 19.80 4.26
C SER A 186 3.76 19.29 3.84
N ASP A 187 2.88 20.19 3.45
CA ASP A 187 1.49 19.91 3.10
C ASP A 187 1.26 19.97 1.58
N ILE A 188 0.45 19.02 1.06
CA ILE A 188 0.16 18.92 -0.37
C ILE A 188 -0.65 20.13 -0.86
N ASP A 189 -1.66 20.58 -0.09
CA ASP A 189 -2.52 21.68 -0.51
C ASP A 189 -1.74 23.00 -0.50
N ALA A 190 -0.88 23.22 0.51
CA ALA A 190 0.03 24.35 0.56
C ALA A 190 1.01 24.36 -0.63
N THR A 191 1.50 23.18 -1.08
CA THR A 191 2.38 23.08 -2.25
C THR A 191 1.68 23.58 -3.51
N TYR A 192 0.45 23.09 -3.77
CA TYR A 192 -0.28 23.49 -4.98
C TYR A 192 -0.90 24.87 -4.89
N ALA A 193 -1.28 25.35 -3.70
CA ALA A 193 -1.69 26.73 -3.48
C ALA A 193 -0.55 27.71 -3.81
N ALA A 194 0.66 27.43 -3.35
CA ALA A 194 1.83 28.26 -3.66
C ALA A 194 2.11 28.34 -5.17
N TYR A 195 1.99 27.22 -5.87
CA TYR A 195 2.10 27.18 -7.32
C TYR A 195 0.96 27.97 -8.00
N ALA A 196 -0.29 27.77 -7.58
CA ALA A 196 -1.45 28.48 -8.14
C ALA A 196 -1.35 30.02 -7.96
N GLU A 197 -0.86 30.47 -6.79
CA GLU A 197 -0.64 31.89 -6.47
C GLU A 197 0.56 32.53 -7.21
N GLY A 198 1.33 31.74 -7.96
CA GLY A 198 2.50 32.24 -8.71
C GLY A 198 3.76 32.42 -7.86
N ARG A 199 3.81 31.83 -6.67
CA ARG A 199 5.04 31.82 -5.85
C ARG A 199 6.09 30.87 -6.42
N CYS A 200 5.67 29.90 -7.25
CA CYS A 200 6.56 29.02 -8.00
C CYS A 200 6.23 29.07 -9.49
N ASP A 201 7.28 28.99 -10.31
CA ASP A 201 7.18 28.88 -11.78
C ASP A 201 6.73 27.50 -12.22
N ALA A 202 7.13 26.47 -11.45
CA ALA A 202 6.81 25.08 -11.69
C ALA A 202 6.45 24.36 -10.40
N VAL A 203 5.81 23.18 -10.52
CA VAL A 203 5.58 22.23 -9.44
C VAL A 203 5.95 20.82 -9.92
N THR A 204 6.61 20.04 -9.06
CA THR A 204 7.00 18.67 -9.38
C THR A 204 6.39 17.67 -8.39
N SER A 205 5.95 16.53 -8.93
CA SER A 205 5.46 15.37 -8.19
C SER A 205 5.38 14.17 -9.13
N ASP A 206 4.79 13.07 -8.67
CA ASP A 206 4.35 11.96 -9.52
C ASP A 206 3.45 12.49 -10.64
N ARG A 207 3.60 11.97 -11.86
CA ARG A 207 2.83 12.44 -13.02
C ARG A 207 1.33 12.28 -12.81
N SER A 208 0.92 11.16 -12.24
CA SER A 208 -0.49 10.91 -11.89
C SER A 208 -1.03 11.94 -10.89
N GLN A 209 -0.23 12.28 -9.87
CA GLN A 209 -0.58 13.32 -8.91
C GLN A 209 -0.68 14.70 -9.57
N LEU A 210 0.25 15.03 -10.48
CA LEU A 210 0.18 16.29 -11.22
C LEU A 210 -1.10 16.39 -12.07
N VAL A 211 -1.49 15.28 -12.76
CA VAL A 211 -2.75 15.21 -13.50
C VAL A 211 -3.93 15.42 -12.58
N ALA A 212 -3.98 14.71 -11.46
CA ALA A 212 -5.06 14.81 -10.50
C ALA A 212 -5.19 16.22 -9.91
N ARG A 213 -4.10 16.80 -9.45
CA ARG A 213 -4.10 18.13 -8.84
C ARG A 213 -4.34 19.26 -9.86
N ARG A 214 -3.97 19.06 -11.14
CA ARG A 214 -4.31 20.02 -12.20
C ARG A 214 -5.82 20.26 -12.29
N THR A 215 -6.64 19.21 -12.09
CA THR A 215 -8.11 19.35 -12.17
C THR A 215 -8.70 20.25 -11.08
N THR A 216 -7.96 20.46 -9.99
CA THR A 216 -8.39 21.33 -8.87
C THR A 216 -7.92 22.77 -9.01
N LEU A 217 -7.05 23.08 -9.98
CA LEU A 217 -6.55 24.43 -10.22
C LEU A 217 -7.60 25.30 -10.93
N THR A 218 -7.55 26.62 -10.69
CA THR A 218 -8.27 27.56 -11.50
C THR A 218 -7.71 27.52 -12.93
N ASN A 219 -8.58 27.38 -13.95
CA ASN A 219 -8.18 27.24 -15.35
C ASN A 219 -7.21 26.08 -15.62
N PRO A 220 -7.61 24.81 -15.41
CA PRO A 220 -6.72 23.67 -15.60
C PRO A 220 -6.00 23.62 -16.97
N GLY A 221 -6.63 24.19 -18.02
CA GLY A 221 -6.06 24.25 -19.38
C GLY A 221 -4.87 25.21 -19.51
N GLU A 222 -4.63 26.10 -18.56
CA GLU A 222 -3.46 26.97 -18.53
C GLU A 222 -2.22 26.30 -17.92
N HIS A 223 -2.34 25.04 -17.47
CA HIS A 223 -1.27 24.27 -16.86
C HIS A 223 -0.99 23.02 -17.70
N VAL A 224 0.29 22.79 -17.99
CA VAL A 224 0.73 21.66 -18.83
C VAL A 224 1.76 20.84 -18.07
N LEU A 225 1.62 19.50 -18.16
CA LEU A 225 2.68 18.57 -17.77
C LEU A 225 3.71 18.56 -18.89
N MET A 226 4.96 18.82 -18.53
CA MET A 226 6.08 18.71 -19.47
C MET A 226 6.28 17.25 -19.88
N ASP A 227 6.74 17.03 -21.10
CA ASP A 227 7.08 15.68 -21.57
C ASP A 227 8.45 15.24 -21.05
N VAL A 228 8.58 15.19 -19.72
CA VAL A 228 9.78 14.72 -19.02
C VAL A 228 9.39 13.67 -17.99
N VAL A 229 10.22 12.65 -17.86
CA VAL A 229 10.12 11.63 -16.81
C VAL A 229 11.43 11.64 -16.03
N MET A 230 11.39 12.10 -14.79
CA MET A 230 12.57 12.36 -13.98
C MET A 230 12.99 11.15 -13.13
N SER A 231 12.07 10.21 -12.88
CA SER A 231 12.34 9.02 -12.08
C SER A 231 11.35 7.90 -12.37
N LYS A 232 11.59 6.73 -11.76
CA LYS A 232 10.63 5.63 -11.64
C LYS A 232 9.99 5.71 -10.26
N GLU A 233 8.67 5.70 -10.22
CA GLU A 233 7.90 5.74 -8.98
C GLU A 233 6.94 4.52 -8.92
N PRO A 234 7.45 3.33 -8.52
CA PRO A 234 6.59 2.16 -8.27
C PRO A 234 5.87 2.36 -6.94
N LEU A 235 4.56 2.63 -7.00
CA LEU A 235 3.73 2.86 -5.81
C LEU A 235 3.10 1.55 -5.34
N GLY A 236 3.07 1.33 -4.03
CA GLY A 236 2.46 0.12 -3.48
C GLY A 236 2.11 0.22 -2.00
N PRO A 237 1.33 -0.75 -1.49
CA PRO A 237 1.02 -0.84 -0.07
C PRO A 237 2.26 -1.20 0.74
N VAL A 238 2.33 -0.68 1.97
CA VAL A 238 3.41 -0.98 2.91
C VAL A 238 2.82 -1.50 4.21
N VAL A 239 3.38 -2.57 4.75
CA VAL A 239 3.00 -3.15 6.03
C VAL A 239 4.15 -3.08 7.03
N PRO A 240 3.88 -3.08 8.36
CA PRO A 240 4.94 -3.08 9.36
C PRO A 240 5.92 -4.25 9.20
N LEU A 241 7.19 -4.04 9.56
CA LEU A 241 8.19 -5.10 9.61
C LEU A 241 7.86 -6.15 10.67
N GLY A 242 8.24 -7.40 10.43
CA GLY A 242 8.18 -8.49 11.42
C GLY A 242 6.83 -9.20 11.53
N ASP A 243 5.90 -8.97 10.59
CA ASP A 243 4.64 -9.72 10.49
C ASP A 243 4.46 -10.27 9.07
N ASP A 244 5.10 -11.41 8.81
CA ASP A 244 5.09 -12.06 7.51
C ASP A 244 3.67 -12.56 7.13
N ALA A 245 2.86 -12.92 8.12
CA ALA A 245 1.48 -13.35 7.90
C ALA A 245 0.64 -12.18 7.36
N TRP A 246 0.74 -11.01 8.00
CA TRP A 246 0.07 -9.80 7.54
C TRP A 246 0.57 -9.36 6.16
N PHE A 247 1.88 -9.38 5.94
CA PHE A 247 2.47 -9.11 4.64
C PHE A 247 1.89 -10.02 3.55
N ASN A 248 1.80 -11.33 3.82
CA ASN A 248 1.23 -12.27 2.88
C ASN A 248 -0.25 -11.98 2.59
N VAL A 249 -1.05 -11.63 3.59
CA VAL A 249 -2.45 -11.23 3.37
C VAL A 249 -2.54 -10.03 2.43
N VAL A 250 -1.86 -8.93 2.74
CA VAL A 250 -1.91 -7.70 1.92
C VAL A 250 -1.41 -7.97 0.50
N LYS A 251 -0.28 -8.68 0.36
CA LYS A 251 0.30 -9.06 -0.92
C LYS A 251 -0.68 -9.86 -1.79
N TRP A 252 -1.29 -10.90 -1.23
CA TRP A 252 -2.18 -11.77 -1.99
C TRP A 252 -3.53 -11.13 -2.28
N VAL A 253 -4.01 -10.19 -1.45
CA VAL A 253 -5.19 -9.38 -1.78
C VAL A 253 -4.93 -8.52 -3.02
N VAL A 254 -3.76 -7.89 -3.13
CA VAL A 254 -3.40 -7.14 -4.34
C VAL A 254 -3.32 -8.06 -5.56
N PHE A 255 -2.60 -9.19 -5.46
CA PHE A 255 -2.50 -10.15 -6.56
C PHE A 255 -3.85 -10.75 -6.97
N ALA A 256 -4.79 -10.91 -6.03
CA ALA A 256 -6.13 -11.39 -6.36
C ALA A 256 -6.86 -10.45 -7.32
N THR A 257 -6.66 -9.13 -7.20
CA THR A 257 -7.27 -8.17 -8.13
C THR A 257 -6.64 -8.25 -9.52
N PHE A 258 -5.32 -8.52 -9.61
CA PHE A 258 -4.62 -8.70 -10.89
C PHE A 258 -5.04 -10.00 -11.56
N GLU A 259 -5.03 -11.12 -10.83
CA GLU A 259 -5.44 -12.42 -11.36
C GLU A 259 -6.91 -12.42 -11.78
N ALA A 260 -7.79 -11.77 -11.01
CA ALA A 260 -9.20 -11.65 -11.37
C ALA A 260 -9.38 -10.93 -12.72
N GLU A 261 -8.62 -9.85 -12.96
CA GLU A 261 -8.62 -9.17 -14.27
C GLU A 261 -8.14 -10.11 -15.38
N GLU A 262 -7.01 -10.81 -15.18
CA GLU A 262 -6.44 -11.75 -16.16
C GLU A 262 -7.43 -12.86 -16.53
N GLN A 263 -8.20 -13.34 -15.54
CA GLN A 263 -9.21 -14.39 -15.75
C GLN A 263 -10.58 -13.85 -16.20
N GLY A 264 -10.73 -12.55 -16.44
CA GLY A 264 -12.00 -11.92 -16.83
C GLY A 264 -13.07 -11.94 -15.74
N ILE A 265 -12.66 -12.05 -14.47
CA ILE A 265 -13.57 -12.05 -13.32
C ILE A 265 -13.78 -10.60 -12.88
N THR A 266 -15.05 -10.20 -12.81
CA THR A 266 -15.47 -8.83 -12.50
C THR A 266 -16.38 -8.81 -11.29
N GLN A 267 -16.65 -7.63 -10.75
CA GLN A 267 -17.62 -7.44 -9.68
C GLN A 267 -19.01 -8.01 -10.07
N ALA A 268 -19.38 -7.86 -11.33
CA ALA A 268 -20.69 -8.30 -11.81
C ALA A 268 -20.81 -9.83 -11.97
N ASN A 269 -19.72 -10.55 -12.27
CA ASN A 269 -19.78 -11.97 -12.59
C ASN A 269 -19.15 -12.90 -11.53
N VAL A 270 -18.42 -12.39 -10.55
CA VAL A 270 -17.65 -13.20 -9.61
C VAL A 270 -18.47 -14.27 -8.88
N ALA A 271 -19.67 -13.93 -8.42
CA ALA A 271 -20.54 -14.88 -7.70
C ALA A 271 -20.97 -16.05 -8.60
N GLN A 272 -21.36 -15.76 -9.84
CA GLN A 272 -21.73 -16.78 -10.82
C GLN A 272 -20.50 -17.62 -11.20
N THR A 273 -19.37 -16.99 -11.48
CA THR A 273 -18.12 -17.65 -11.85
C THR A 273 -17.64 -18.59 -10.76
N ALA A 274 -17.72 -18.20 -9.48
CA ALA A 274 -17.38 -19.04 -8.35
C ALA A 274 -18.27 -20.31 -8.26
N ALA A 275 -19.56 -20.18 -8.60
CA ALA A 275 -20.52 -21.27 -8.54
C ALA A 275 -20.44 -22.24 -9.73
N THR A 276 -19.99 -21.79 -10.91
CA THR A 276 -20.19 -22.55 -12.16
C THR A 276 -18.90 -22.83 -12.94
N SER A 277 -17.76 -22.24 -12.58
CA SER A 277 -16.53 -22.40 -13.36
C SER A 277 -15.93 -23.81 -13.20
N ASP A 278 -15.58 -24.41 -14.33
CA ASP A 278 -14.82 -25.67 -14.39
C ASP A 278 -13.30 -25.43 -14.59
N ASN A 279 -12.89 -24.17 -14.78
CA ASN A 279 -11.48 -23.81 -14.94
C ASN A 279 -10.75 -23.99 -13.59
N PRO A 280 -9.74 -24.88 -13.50
CA PRO A 280 -9.06 -25.17 -12.23
C PRO A 280 -8.28 -23.98 -11.66
N VAL A 281 -7.85 -23.01 -12.48
CA VAL A 281 -7.20 -21.77 -12.00
C VAL A 281 -8.24 -20.91 -11.30
N VAL A 282 -9.38 -20.69 -11.94
CA VAL A 282 -10.51 -19.91 -11.40
C VAL A 282 -11.05 -20.55 -10.12
N ARG A 283 -11.21 -21.90 -10.11
CA ARG A 283 -11.70 -22.63 -8.93
C ARG A 283 -10.78 -22.45 -7.72
N ARG A 284 -9.46 -22.51 -7.92
CA ARG A 284 -8.50 -22.23 -6.85
C ARG A 284 -8.56 -20.78 -6.40
N LEU A 285 -8.58 -19.84 -7.33
CA LEU A 285 -8.65 -18.42 -7.02
C LEU A 285 -9.89 -18.08 -6.19
N LEU A 286 -11.05 -18.62 -6.56
CA LEU A 286 -12.35 -18.31 -5.94
C LEU A 286 -12.73 -19.23 -4.76
N GLY A 287 -11.80 -20.08 -4.28
CA GLY A 287 -11.97 -20.85 -3.06
C GLY A 287 -12.76 -22.16 -3.20
N ALA A 288 -13.13 -22.61 -4.41
CA ALA A 288 -13.76 -23.91 -4.60
C ALA A 288 -12.75 -25.08 -4.46
N GLU A 289 -11.47 -24.82 -4.70
CA GLU A 289 -10.32 -25.71 -4.47
C GLU A 289 -9.19 -24.87 -3.87
N PRO A 290 -9.37 -24.32 -2.65
CA PRO A 290 -8.36 -23.43 -2.09
C PRO A 290 -7.06 -24.21 -1.84
N PRO A 291 -5.90 -23.59 -2.07
CA PRO A 291 -4.70 -24.04 -1.39
C PRO A 291 -4.98 -23.88 0.10
N ASP A 292 -4.73 -24.90 0.90
CA ASP A 292 -5.01 -24.95 2.35
C ASP A 292 -4.95 -23.56 2.99
N SER A 293 -5.74 -23.29 4.03
CA SER A 293 -6.00 -21.98 4.69
C SER A 293 -4.73 -21.19 5.12
N LEU A 294 -3.80 -21.03 4.18
CA LEU A 294 -2.44 -20.49 4.39
C LEU A 294 -2.41 -19.04 4.89
N LEU A 295 -3.48 -18.27 4.64
CA LEU A 295 -3.54 -16.86 4.99
C LEU A 295 -4.34 -16.58 6.28
N GLY A 296 -4.94 -17.61 6.90
CA GLY A 296 -5.85 -17.41 8.03
C GLY A 296 -7.16 -16.70 7.66
N LEU A 297 -7.52 -16.70 6.37
CA LEU A 297 -8.76 -16.12 5.82
C LEU A 297 -9.76 -17.22 5.47
N GLY A 298 -11.05 -16.87 5.37
CA GLY A 298 -12.06 -17.81 4.86
C GLY A 298 -11.82 -18.13 3.38
N ASP A 299 -12.20 -19.32 2.92
CA ASP A 299 -11.94 -19.79 1.56
C ASP A 299 -12.52 -18.85 0.47
N ASP A 300 -13.57 -18.13 0.78
CA ASP A 300 -14.29 -17.20 -0.10
C ASP A 300 -13.74 -15.77 -0.10
N TRP A 301 -12.57 -15.52 0.50
CA TRP A 301 -12.04 -14.17 0.67
C TRP A 301 -11.85 -13.43 -0.66
N VAL A 302 -11.42 -14.10 -1.75
CA VAL A 302 -11.30 -13.48 -3.08
C VAL A 302 -12.67 -13.08 -3.64
N VAL A 303 -13.67 -13.95 -3.45
CA VAL A 303 -15.06 -13.62 -3.85
C VAL A 303 -15.54 -12.36 -3.14
N LYS A 304 -15.27 -12.23 -1.84
CA LYS A 304 -15.61 -11.03 -1.06
C LYS A 304 -14.88 -9.78 -1.56
N VAL A 305 -13.59 -9.88 -1.85
CA VAL A 305 -12.79 -8.79 -2.40
C VAL A 305 -13.38 -8.32 -3.74
N ILE A 306 -13.52 -9.22 -4.70
CA ILE A 306 -13.97 -8.85 -6.05
C ILE A 306 -15.43 -8.40 -6.05
N SER A 307 -16.29 -8.98 -5.22
CA SER A 307 -17.67 -8.48 -5.04
C SER A 307 -17.74 -7.06 -4.49
N ALA A 308 -16.79 -6.69 -3.63
CA ALA A 308 -16.77 -5.38 -2.98
C ALA A 308 -16.16 -4.28 -3.85
N VAL A 309 -15.01 -4.54 -4.47
CA VAL A 309 -14.22 -3.51 -5.17
C VAL A 309 -13.98 -3.79 -6.65
N GLY A 310 -14.33 -4.98 -7.15
CA GLY A 310 -14.01 -5.41 -8.51
C GLY A 310 -12.57 -5.89 -8.67
N ASN A 311 -12.19 -6.18 -9.91
CA ASN A 311 -10.81 -6.49 -10.28
C ASN A 311 -9.98 -5.21 -10.45
N TYR A 312 -8.68 -5.35 -10.76
CA TYR A 312 -7.80 -4.18 -10.88
C TYR A 312 -8.24 -3.20 -11.98
N ALA A 313 -8.71 -3.69 -13.13
CA ALA A 313 -9.21 -2.81 -14.21
C ALA A 313 -10.40 -1.98 -13.72
N GLU A 314 -11.36 -2.61 -13.02
CA GLU A 314 -12.53 -1.92 -12.49
C GLU A 314 -12.15 -0.87 -11.43
N ILE A 315 -11.17 -1.18 -10.57
CA ILE A 315 -10.62 -0.23 -9.60
C ILE A 315 -9.94 0.94 -10.33
N TYR A 316 -9.11 0.65 -11.33
CA TYR A 316 -8.38 1.67 -12.10
C TYR A 316 -9.35 2.58 -12.86
N ASP A 317 -10.23 2.01 -13.65
CA ASP A 317 -11.11 2.75 -14.56
C ASP A 317 -12.09 3.65 -13.80
N ARG A 318 -12.63 3.16 -12.68
CA ARG A 318 -13.55 3.92 -11.82
C ARG A 318 -12.90 5.15 -11.20
N ASN A 319 -11.61 5.06 -10.85
CA ASN A 319 -10.93 6.10 -10.08
C ASN A 319 -10.04 7.00 -10.91
N LEU A 320 -9.42 6.50 -11.97
CA LEU A 320 -8.35 7.19 -12.70
C LEU A 320 -8.52 7.15 -14.21
N GLY A 321 -9.22 6.14 -14.72
CA GLY A 321 -9.29 5.79 -16.12
C GLY A 321 -10.19 6.69 -16.98
N PRO A 322 -10.48 6.23 -18.21
CA PRO A 322 -11.35 6.94 -19.13
C PRO A 322 -12.74 7.23 -18.54
N GLY A 323 -13.21 8.45 -18.72
CA GLY A 323 -14.51 8.89 -18.15
C GLY A 323 -14.41 9.54 -16.77
N THR A 324 -13.25 9.48 -16.12
CA THR A 324 -12.93 10.31 -14.95
C THR A 324 -12.34 11.66 -15.38
N PRO A 325 -12.32 12.68 -14.51
CA PRO A 325 -11.66 13.95 -14.81
C PRO A 325 -10.15 13.83 -15.11
N PHE A 326 -9.56 12.70 -14.77
CA PHE A 326 -8.12 12.45 -14.90
C PHE A 326 -7.76 11.84 -16.26
N ASP A 327 -8.64 10.99 -16.81
CA ASP A 327 -8.51 10.31 -18.11
C ASP A 327 -7.12 9.71 -18.33
N LEU A 328 -6.62 8.98 -17.30
CA LEU A 328 -5.30 8.38 -17.32
C LEU A 328 -5.31 7.08 -18.14
N ASP A 329 -4.48 7.01 -19.17
CA ASP A 329 -4.16 5.74 -19.83
C ASP A 329 -3.40 4.83 -18.86
N ARG A 330 -3.72 3.54 -18.89
CA ARG A 330 -3.09 2.55 -18.00
C ARG A 330 -1.59 2.39 -18.23
N GLY A 331 -1.10 2.56 -19.47
CA GLY A 331 0.32 2.43 -19.78
C GLY A 331 0.96 1.17 -19.19
N PRO A 332 2.00 1.30 -18.33
CA PRO A 332 2.61 0.18 -17.62
C PRO A 332 1.66 -0.55 -16.67
N ASN A 333 0.55 0.06 -16.28
CA ASN A 333 -0.46 -0.50 -15.37
C ASN A 333 -1.46 -1.43 -16.07
N ARG A 334 -1.13 -1.92 -17.26
CA ARG A 334 -1.86 -2.99 -17.96
C ARG A 334 -1.38 -4.36 -17.52
N GLN A 335 -2.18 -5.38 -17.81
CA GLN A 335 -1.78 -6.77 -17.67
C GLN A 335 -0.54 -7.08 -18.53
N TRP A 336 0.27 -8.02 -18.09
CA TRP A 336 1.46 -8.48 -18.82
C TRP A 336 1.09 -9.03 -20.21
N THR A 337 -0.09 -9.63 -20.35
CA THR A 337 -0.65 -10.09 -21.64
C THR A 337 -0.89 -8.95 -22.63
N ASP A 338 -1.09 -7.73 -22.13
CA ASP A 338 -1.36 -6.51 -22.90
C ASP A 338 -0.14 -5.57 -22.94
N GLY A 339 1.05 -6.12 -22.64
CA GLY A 339 2.31 -5.38 -22.66
C GLY A 339 2.56 -4.49 -21.46
N GLY A 340 1.81 -4.66 -20.38
CA GLY A 340 2.02 -3.96 -19.11
C GLY A 340 2.90 -4.73 -18.11
N LEU A 341 2.91 -4.29 -16.87
CA LEU A 341 3.75 -4.83 -15.79
C LEU A 341 2.95 -5.54 -14.69
N LEU A 342 1.62 -5.62 -14.80
CA LEU A 342 0.82 -6.36 -13.84
C LEU A 342 0.99 -7.87 -14.10
N TYR A 343 1.55 -8.55 -13.10
CA TYR A 343 1.86 -9.98 -13.19
C TYR A 343 1.65 -10.62 -11.81
N ALA A 344 0.60 -11.43 -11.68
CA ALA A 344 0.34 -12.16 -10.45
C ALA A 344 1.03 -13.54 -10.46
N PRO A 345 1.63 -13.97 -9.33
CA PRO A 345 2.08 -15.35 -9.19
C PRO A 345 0.90 -16.33 -9.19
N PRO A 346 1.09 -17.59 -9.68
CA PRO A 346 0.01 -18.57 -9.72
C PRO A 346 -0.56 -18.91 -8.34
N TYR A 347 -1.88 -19.03 -8.24
CA TYR A 347 -2.60 -19.53 -7.05
C TYR A 347 -2.51 -21.07 -7.00
N ARG A 348 -1.47 -21.59 -6.35
CA ARG A 348 -1.21 -23.05 -6.21
C ARG A 348 -0.75 -23.41 -4.80
#